data_a2d2aed9cd8fb18ec203ae3c851e4779
#
_entry.id   a2d2aed9cd8fb18ec203ae3c851e4779
#
_cell.length_a   1.000
_cell.length_b   1.000
_cell.length_c   1.000
_cell.angle_alpha   90.00
_cell.angle_beta   90.00
_cell.angle_gamma   90.00
#
_symmetry.space_group_name_H-M   'P 1'
#
loop_
_entity.id
_entity.type
_entity.pdbx_description
1 polymer ?
#
loop_
_entity_poly.entity_id
_entity_poly.type
_entity_poly.pdbx_seq_one_letter_code
_entity_poly.pdbx_strand_id
1 'polypeptide(L)'
;MKKALFLYSSREGQTKKILNYIEGELSNFECELVNLHTLDAIDFSVYDRVLIGASIRYGHLNKKLYQFIENNRQQLENHTKVAFFCVNLTARKEDQGKDTPEGSVYIQKFLKKSPWQPKLIGVFAGALYYPRYGFFDKMIIKLIMTLTDGETDTTKEVEYTNWKKVSLFAKKFAEL
;
A
#
# COMPACT_ATOMS: atom_id res chain seq x y z
N MET A 1 23.85 -10.24 3.49
CA MET A 1 22.87 -9.15 3.29
C MET A 1 21.67 -9.42 4.20
N LYS A 2 21.03 -8.39 4.72
CA LYS A 2 19.76 -8.53 5.44
C LYS A 2 18.66 -8.92 4.47
N LYS A 3 17.66 -9.68 4.93
CA LYS A 3 16.52 -10.08 4.09
C LYS A 3 15.29 -9.26 4.41
N ALA A 4 14.59 -8.77 3.41
CA ALA A 4 13.32 -8.10 3.56
C ALA A 4 12.22 -8.78 2.75
N LEU A 5 11.08 -9.03 3.37
CA LEU A 5 9.90 -9.54 2.70
C LEU A 5 8.96 -8.40 2.34
N PHE A 6 8.63 -8.28 1.07
CA PHE A 6 7.67 -7.33 0.54
C PHE A 6 6.40 -8.07 0.09
N LEU A 7 5.34 -7.84 0.82
CA LEU A 7 4.02 -8.42 0.53
C LEU A 7 3.12 -7.38 -0.12
N TYR A 8 2.42 -7.73 -1.19
CA TYR A 8 1.49 -6.83 -1.81
C TYR A 8 0.09 -7.40 -2.01
N SER A 9 -0.90 -6.52 -1.79
CA SER A 9 -2.29 -6.71 -2.16
C SER A 9 -2.68 -5.61 -3.13
N SER A 10 -2.49 -5.87 -4.44
CA SER A 10 -2.75 -4.90 -5.50
C SER A 10 -3.33 -5.57 -6.73
N ARG A 11 -4.14 -4.82 -7.48
CA ARG A 11 -4.73 -5.29 -8.73
C ARG A 11 -4.13 -4.56 -9.95
N GLU A 12 -3.83 -3.28 -9.82
CA GLU A 12 -3.45 -2.39 -10.94
C GLU A 12 -1.95 -2.13 -11.06
N GLY A 13 -1.16 -2.65 -10.11
CA GLY A 13 0.30 -2.61 -10.19
C GLY A 13 0.98 -1.43 -9.50
N GLN A 14 0.28 -0.32 -9.14
CA GLN A 14 0.93 0.83 -8.52
C GLN A 14 1.57 0.50 -7.16
N THR A 15 0.92 -0.33 -6.35
CA THR A 15 1.50 -0.81 -5.08
C THR A 15 2.82 -1.56 -5.32
N LYS A 16 2.86 -2.42 -6.35
CA LYS A 16 4.07 -3.15 -6.74
C LYS A 16 5.16 -2.21 -7.23
N LYS A 17 4.79 -1.18 -8.02
CA LYS A 17 5.72 -0.14 -8.49
C LYS A 17 6.36 0.62 -7.32
N ILE A 18 5.58 0.95 -6.29
CA ILE A 18 6.07 1.58 -5.06
C ILE A 18 7.02 0.64 -4.30
N LEU A 19 6.68 -0.64 -4.17
CA LEU A 19 7.56 -1.62 -3.52
C LEU A 19 8.89 -1.79 -4.26
N ASN A 20 8.88 -1.89 -5.59
CA ASN A 20 10.11 -1.96 -6.40
C ASN A 20 10.96 -0.68 -6.25
N TYR A 21 10.34 0.48 -6.12
CA TYR A 21 11.05 1.73 -5.86
C TYR A 21 11.72 1.69 -4.47
N ILE A 22 10.98 1.25 -3.44
CA ILE A 22 11.53 1.09 -2.07
C ILE A 22 12.68 0.07 -2.07
N GLU A 23 12.55 -1.04 -2.79
CA GLU A 23 13.64 -2.02 -2.96
C GLU A 23 14.92 -1.36 -3.50
N GLY A 24 14.80 -0.51 -4.52
CA GLY A 24 15.94 0.24 -5.09
C GLY A 24 16.62 1.19 -4.10
N GLU A 25 15.90 1.69 -3.09
CA GLU A 25 16.44 2.53 -2.01
C GLU A 25 17.16 1.71 -0.90
N LEU A 26 17.00 0.38 -0.88
CA LEU A 26 17.47 -0.51 0.17
C LEU A 26 18.71 -1.31 -0.22
N SER A 27 19.82 -0.64 -0.50
CA SER A 27 21.06 -1.26 -1.02
C SER A 27 21.64 -2.39 -0.14
N ASN A 28 21.33 -2.45 1.14
CA ASN A 28 21.83 -3.45 2.10
C ASN A 28 20.88 -4.63 2.34
N PHE A 29 19.76 -4.69 1.59
CA PHE A 29 18.76 -5.73 1.73
C PHE A 29 18.62 -6.56 0.46
N GLU A 30 18.44 -7.85 0.63
CA GLU A 30 17.89 -8.75 -0.38
C GLU A 30 16.37 -8.77 -0.19
N CYS A 31 15.63 -8.23 -1.16
CA CYS A 31 14.18 -8.10 -1.06
C CYS A 31 13.48 -9.22 -1.83
N GLU A 32 12.51 -9.87 -1.18
CA GLU A 32 11.61 -10.83 -1.80
C GLU A 32 10.23 -10.22 -1.95
N LEU A 33 9.73 -10.10 -3.18
CA LEU A 33 8.43 -9.52 -3.49
C LEU A 33 7.38 -10.58 -3.77
N VAL A 34 6.37 -10.69 -2.92
CA VAL A 34 5.37 -11.76 -2.97
C VAL A 34 3.94 -11.21 -2.98
N ASN A 35 3.09 -11.79 -3.82
CA ASN A 35 1.65 -11.52 -3.81
C ASN A 35 1.00 -12.25 -2.63
N LEU A 36 0.52 -11.51 -1.62
CA LEU A 36 -0.09 -12.11 -0.44
C LEU A 36 -1.36 -12.93 -0.74
N HIS A 37 -1.98 -12.72 -1.92
CA HIS A 37 -3.17 -13.48 -2.31
C HIS A 37 -2.86 -14.93 -2.76
N THR A 38 -1.59 -15.24 -3.00
CA THR A 38 -1.12 -16.57 -3.44
C THR A 38 -0.35 -17.31 -2.35
N LEU A 39 -0.24 -16.72 -1.16
CA LEU A 39 0.47 -17.33 -0.04
C LEU A 39 -0.47 -18.20 0.79
N ASP A 40 -0.07 -19.46 0.98
CA ASP A 40 -0.72 -20.38 1.92
C ASP A 40 -0.13 -20.24 3.33
N ALA A 41 1.20 -20.16 3.43
CA ALA A 41 1.93 -19.93 4.68
C ALA A 41 3.27 -19.24 4.40
N ILE A 42 3.75 -18.51 5.38
CA ILE A 42 5.08 -17.87 5.33
C ILE A 42 5.67 -17.79 6.73
N ASP A 43 6.98 -17.99 6.83
CA ASP A 43 7.73 -17.82 8.08
C ASP A 43 8.42 -16.45 8.07
N PHE A 44 7.96 -15.53 8.92
CA PHE A 44 8.55 -14.20 9.03
C PHE A 44 9.89 -14.19 9.76
N SER A 45 10.22 -15.23 10.51
CA SER A 45 11.46 -15.29 11.31
C SER A 45 12.74 -15.29 10.47
N VAL A 46 12.62 -15.67 9.19
CA VAL A 46 13.76 -15.69 8.24
C VAL A 46 14.06 -14.33 7.63
N TYR A 47 13.22 -13.33 7.89
CA TYR A 47 13.37 -11.96 7.37
C TYR A 47 13.71 -10.98 8.49
N ASP A 48 14.64 -10.07 8.22
CA ASP A 48 14.97 -8.97 9.13
C ASP A 48 13.87 -7.90 9.17
N ARG A 49 13.12 -7.74 8.08
CA ARG A 49 12.03 -6.76 7.93
C ARG A 49 10.91 -7.28 7.05
N VAL A 50 9.70 -6.84 7.35
CA VAL A 50 8.52 -7.15 6.54
C VAL A 50 7.80 -5.85 6.18
N LEU A 51 7.47 -5.67 4.91
CA LEU A 51 6.68 -4.55 4.41
C LEU A 51 5.44 -5.05 3.69
N ILE A 52 4.27 -4.60 4.13
CA ILE A 52 2.99 -4.93 3.51
C ILE A 52 2.44 -3.69 2.81
N GLY A 53 2.28 -3.76 1.50
CA GLY A 53 1.65 -2.73 0.69
C GLY A 53 0.27 -3.17 0.17
N ALA A 54 -0.73 -2.32 0.31
CA ALA A 54 -2.08 -2.62 -0.16
C ALA A 54 -2.76 -1.43 -0.83
N SER A 55 -3.53 -1.69 -1.89
CA SER A 55 -4.31 -0.67 -2.58
C SER A 55 -5.76 -0.67 -2.12
N ILE A 56 -6.32 0.55 -2.05
CA ILE A 56 -7.76 0.75 -1.87
C ILE A 56 -8.47 0.59 -3.20
N ARG A 57 -9.54 -0.21 -3.22
CA ARG A 57 -10.44 -0.31 -4.35
C ARG A 57 -11.89 -0.17 -3.88
N TYR A 58 -12.67 0.68 -4.54
CA TYR A 58 -14.06 0.99 -4.16
C TYR A 58 -14.21 1.35 -2.68
N GLY A 59 -13.25 2.09 -2.13
CA GLY A 59 -13.27 2.52 -0.74
C GLY A 59 -12.87 1.46 0.31
N HIS A 60 -12.33 0.31 -0.13
CA HIS A 60 -12.00 -0.81 0.76
C HIS A 60 -10.62 -1.41 0.46
N LEU A 61 -9.96 -1.91 1.51
CA LEU A 61 -8.88 -2.88 1.40
C LEU A 61 -9.45 -4.27 1.10
N ASN A 62 -8.68 -5.10 0.41
CA ASN A 62 -9.10 -6.45 0.04
C ASN A 62 -9.33 -7.32 1.29
N LYS A 63 -10.39 -8.14 1.28
CA LYS A 63 -10.69 -9.07 2.38
C LYS A 63 -9.56 -10.07 2.65
N LYS A 64 -8.85 -10.51 1.62
CA LYS A 64 -7.70 -11.41 1.75
C LYS A 64 -6.55 -10.80 2.56
N LEU A 65 -6.36 -9.48 2.53
CA LEU A 65 -5.40 -8.81 3.40
C LEU A 65 -5.74 -9.03 4.87
N TYR A 66 -6.99 -8.83 5.27
CA TYR A 66 -7.44 -9.04 6.65
C TYR A 66 -7.34 -10.51 7.07
N GLN A 67 -7.71 -11.45 6.17
CA GLN A 67 -7.54 -12.88 6.42
C GLN A 67 -6.08 -13.25 6.61
N PHE A 68 -5.18 -12.72 5.76
CA PHE A 68 -3.74 -12.92 5.89
C PHE A 68 -3.21 -12.39 7.24
N ILE A 69 -3.61 -11.18 7.64
CA ILE A 69 -3.21 -10.60 8.92
C ILE A 69 -3.70 -11.46 10.09
N GLU A 70 -4.95 -11.91 10.06
CA GLU A 70 -5.51 -12.78 11.11
C GLU A 70 -4.77 -14.11 11.21
N ASN A 71 -4.53 -14.76 10.07
CA ASN A 71 -3.82 -16.05 10.02
C ASN A 71 -2.36 -15.94 10.48
N ASN A 72 -1.73 -14.79 10.32
CA ASN A 72 -0.33 -14.55 10.68
C ASN A 72 -0.18 -13.60 11.87
N ARG A 73 -1.23 -13.36 12.64
CA ARG A 73 -1.29 -12.37 13.70
C ARG A 73 -0.13 -12.52 14.70
N GLN A 74 0.08 -13.71 15.22
CA GLN A 74 1.12 -13.96 16.22
C GLN A 74 2.53 -13.65 15.67
N GLN A 75 2.80 -14.01 14.42
CA GLN A 75 4.08 -13.70 13.79
C GLN A 75 4.25 -12.19 13.58
N LEU A 76 3.17 -11.48 13.13
CA LEU A 76 3.18 -10.04 12.92
C LEU A 76 3.36 -9.26 14.24
N GLU A 77 2.75 -9.71 15.33
CA GLU A 77 2.89 -9.10 16.66
C GLU A 77 4.30 -9.32 17.24
N ASN A 78 4.87 -10.50 17.02
CA ASN A 78 6.21 -10.85 17.51
C ASN A 78 7.34 -10.22 16.68
N HIS A 79 7.10 -9.95 15.40
CA HIS A 79 8.09 -9.37 14.51
C HIS A 79 8.12 -7.85 14.66
N THR A 80 9.16 -7.32 15.30
CA THR A 80 9.24 -5.90 15.70
C THR A 80 9.44 -4.91 14.54
N LYS A 81 9.80 -5.40 13.35
CA LYS A 81 10.19 -4.59 12.17
C LYS A 81 9.24 -4.82 11.01
N VAL A 82 7.95 -4.66 11.26
CA VAL A 82 6.90 -4.75 10.24
C VAL A 82 6.30 -3.38 9.99
N ALA A 83 6.24 -3.00 8.71
CA ALA A 83 5.61 -1.78 8.24
C ALA A 83 4.42 -2.07 7.31
N PHE A 84 3.55 -1.10 7.19
CA PHE A 84 2.39 -1.15 6.31
C PHE A 84 2.26 0.16 5.54
N PHE A 85 1.84 0.09 4.28
CA PHE A 85 1.36 1.29 3.58
C PHE A 85 0.10 1.00 2.76
N CYS A 86 -0.73 2.01 2.61
CA CYS A 86 -1.85 1.95 1.70
C CYS A 86 -1.69 2.91 0.52
N VAL A 87 -2.19 2.48 -0.63
CA VAL A 87 -2.22 3.27 -1.86
C VAL A 87 -3.67 3.61 -2.19
N ASN A 88 -3.98 4.88 -2.35
CA ASN A 88 -5.33 5.34 -2.67
C ASN A 88 -5.30 6.68 -3.43
N LEU A 89 -6.38 7.00 -4.15
CA LEU A 89 -6.46 8.24 -4.94
C LEU A 89 -6.71 9.49 -4.08
N THR A 90 -7.31 9.36 -2.90
CA THR A 90 -7.58 10.54 -2.04
C THR A 90 -6.32 11.12 -1.44
N ALA A 91 -5.26 10.32 -1.30
CA ALA A 91 -3.95 10.75 -0.80
C ALA A 91 -3.25 11.80 -1.70
N ARG A 92 -3.76 12.07 -2.91
CA ARG A 92 -3.30 13.18 -3.75
C ARG A 92 -3.62 14.56 -3.15
N LYS A 93 -4.58 14.63 -2.22
CA LYS A 93 -4.98 15.86 -1.52
C LYS A 93 -4.11 16.07 -0.26
N GLU A 94 -2.83 16.35 -0.49
CA GLU A 94 -1.83 16.54 0.56
C GLU A 94 -2.13 17.78 1.43
N ASP A 95 -2.67 18.83 0.82
CA ASP A 95 -3.14 20.05 1.49
C ASP A 95 -4.24 19.80 2.54
N GLN A 96 -4.96 18.67 2.40
CA GLN A 96 -5.98 18.21 3.35
C GLN A 96 -5.47 17.13 4.31
N GLY A 97 -4.17 16.82 4.31
CA GLY A 97 -3.57 15.77 5.13
C GLY A 97 -4.03 14.34 4.80
N LYS A 98 -4.65 14.13 3.62
CA LYS A 98 -5.17 12.81 3.22
C LYS A 98 -4.08 11.75 2.96
N ASP A 99 -2.85 12.18 2.88
CA ASP A 99 -1.64 11.39 2.69
C ASP A 99 -0.90 11.08 4.00
N THR A 100 -1.54 11.32 5.13
CA THR A 100 -1.03 10.96 6.46
C THR A 100 -1.85 9.84 7.10
N PRO A 101 -1.26 9.04 8.01
CA PRO A 101 -2.02 8.01 8.73
C PRO A 101 -3.24 8.56 9.47
N GLU A 102 -3.12 9.74 10.09
CA GLU A 102 -4.17 10.40 10.86
C GLU A 102 -5.29 10.93 9.97
N GLY A 103 -4.93 11.50 8.81
CA GLY A 103 -5.88 12.10 7.86
C GLY A 103 -6.50 11.09 6.88
N SER A 104 -5.94 9.88 6.78
CA SER A 104 -6.46 8.84 5.89
C SER A 104 -7.60 8.08 6.52
N VAL A 105 -8.81 8.28 6.02
CA VAL A 105 -10.00 7.50 6.43
C VAL A 105 -9.79 5.98 6.26
N TYR A 106 -8.99 5.56 5.30
CA TYR A 106 -8.71 4.15 5.02
C TYR A 106 -7.79 3.54 6.07
N ILE A 107 -6.76 4.26 6.50
CA ILE A 107 -5.89 3.83 7.60
C ILE A 107 -6.67 3.80 8.91
N GLN A 108 -7.49 4.81 9.19
CA GLN A 108 -8.31 4.83 10.41
C GLN A 108 -9.29 3.63 10.46
N LYS A 109 -9.90 3.27 9.33
CA LYS A 109 -10.72 2.06 9.22
C LYS A 109 -9.90 0.78 9.38
N PHE A 110 -8.71 0.75 8.78
CA PHE A 110 -7.80 -0.39 8.90
C PHE A 110 -7.40 -0.63 10.35
N LEU A 111 -6.95 0.39 11.08
CA LEU A 111 -6.54 0.31 12.47
C LEU A 111 -7.67 -0.13 13.42
N LYS A 112 -8.92 0.26 13.11
CA LYS A 112 -10.10 -0.19 13.88
C LYS A 112 -10.45 -1.66 13.62
N LYS A 113 -10.19 -2.16 12.42
CA LYS A 113 -10.60 -3.49 11.98
C LYS A 113 -9.51 -4.54 12.14
N SER A 114 -8.24 -4.13 12.00
CA SER A 114 -7.10 -5.03 12.09
C SER A 114 -6.79 -5.41 13.53
N PRO A 115 -6.57 -6.70 13.83
CA PRO A 115 -6.09 -7.12 15.14
C PRO A 115 -4.62 -6.75 15.39
N TRP A 116 -3.89 -6.40 14.32
CA TRP A 116 -2.49 -6.03 14.35
C TRP A 116 -2.29 -4.54 14.05
N GLN A 117 -1.37 -3.90 14.77
CA GLN A 117 -1.02 -2.48 14.65
C GLN A 117 0.41 -2.34 14.15
N PRO A 118 0.64 -1.92 12.88
CA PRO A 118 2.00 -1.72 12.37
C PRO A 118 2.70 -0.54 13.03
N LYS A 119 4.01 -0.66 13.26
CA LYS A 119 4.82 0.41 13.89
C LYS A 119 5.11 1.58 12.94
N LEU A 120 5.20 1.31 11.66
CA LEU A 120 5.40 2.31 10.63
C LEU A 120 4.29 2.20 9.59
N ILE A 121 3.60 3.31 9.34
CA ILE A 121 2.48 3.37 8.39
C ILE A 121 2.77 4.45 7.35
N GLY A 122 2.64 4.09 6.06
CA GLY A 122 2.68 5.00 4.92
C GLY A 122 1.32 5.15 4.25
N VAL A 123 1.09 6.32 3.68
CA VAL A 123 -0.09 6.59 2.85
C VAL A 123 0.38 7.27 1.58
N PHE A 124 0.17 6.62 0.44
CA PHE A 124 0.65 7.13 -0.85
C PHE A 124 -0.50 7.31 -1.82
N ALA A 125 -0.43 8.39 -2.59
CA ALA A 125 -1.30 8.55 -3.73
C ALA A 125 -0.98 7.49 -4.79
N GLY A 126 -2.03 6.92 -5.38
CA GLY A 126 -1.91 5.93 -6.43
C GLY A 126 -1.79 6.54 -7.82
N ALA A 127 -2.21 5.78 -8.81
CA ALA A 127 -2.30 6.20 -10.20
C ALA A 127 -3.69 5.90 -10.76
N LEU A 128 -4.05 6.62 -11.79
CA LEU A 128 -5.31 6.51 -12.50
C LEU A 128 -5.01 6.02 -13.92
N TYR A 129 -5.43 4.82 -14.23
CA TYR A 129 -5.17 4.17 -15.51
C TYR A 129 -6.47 3.95 -16.29
N TYR A 130 -7.20 5.02 -16.59
CA TYR A 130 -8.50 4.93 -17.28
C TYR A 130 -8.53 4.02 -18.51
N PRO A 131 -7.54 4.05 -19.43
CA PRO A 131 -7.57 3.17 -20.60
C PRO A 131 -7.59 1.68 -20.27
N ARG A 132 -7.08 1.31 -19.06
CA ARG A 132 -6.99 -0.09 -18.61
C ARG A 132 -8.23 -0.59 -17.88
N TYR A 133 -9.16 0.32 -17.55
CA TYR A 133 -10.38 -0.04 -16.82
C TYR A 133 -11.48 -0.51 -17.75
N GLY A 134 -12.26 -1.49 -17.29
CA GLY A 134 -13.51 -1.87 -17.92
C GLY A 134 -14.54 -0.73 -17.87
N PHE A 135 -15.60 -0.83 -18.67
CA PHE A 135 -16.61 0.22 -18.79
C PHE A 135 -17.21 0.65 -17.44
N PHE A 136 -17.65 -0.30 -16.62
CA PHE A 136 -18.24 -0.01 -15.30
C PHE A 136 -17.24 0.63 -14.35
N ASP A 137 -16.00 0.12 -14.31
CA ASP A 137 -14.91 0.67 -13.49
C ASP A 137 -14.62 2.13 -13.89
N LYS A 138 -14.55 2.42 -15.19
CA LYS A 138 -14.40 3.79 -15.72
C LYS A 138 -15.49 4.72 -15.23
N MET A 139 -16.75 4.29 -15.30
CA MET A 139 -17.88 5.12 -14.87
C MET A 139 -17.82 5.43 -13.38
N ILE A 140 -17.58 4.41 -12.53
CA ILE A 140 -17.50 4.58 -11.07
C ILE A 140 -16.32 5.48 -10.69
N ILE A 141 -15.16 5.23 -11.27
CA ILE A 141 -13.96 6.02 -10.99
C ILE A 141 -14.13 7.46 -11.46
N LYS A 142 -14.68 7.66 -12.66
CA LYS A 142 -15.00 9.01 -13.18
C LYS A 142 -15.95 9.76 -12.25
N LEU A 143 -17.01 9.11 -11.75
CA LEU A 143 -17.91 9.71 -10.78
C LEU A 143 -17.19 10.13 -9.49
N ILE A 144 -16.36 9.25 -8.93
CA ILE A 144 -15.56 9.55 -7.75
C ILE A 144 -14.63 10.73 -8.02
N MET A 145 -13.95 10.74 -9.16
CA MET A 145 -13.02 11.81 -9.52
C MET A 145 -13.74 13.14 -9.74
N THR A 146 -14.94 13.12 -10.34
CA THR A 146 -15.78 14.32 -10.48
C THR A 146 -16.17 14.90 -9.12
N LEU A 147 -16.57 14.05 -8.17
CA LEU A 147 -16.97 14.46 -6.82
C LEU A 147 -15.79 14.90 -5.95
N THR A 148 -14.57 14.59 -6.36
CA THR A 148 -13.35 14.85 -5.58
C THR A 148 -12.34 15.72 -6.31
N ASP A 149 -12.76 16.46 -7.34
CA ASP A 149 -11.95 17.39 -8.14
C ASP A 149 -10.70 16.73 -8.75
N GLY A 150 -10.85 15.52 -9.26
CA GLY A 150 -9.79 14.76 -9.92
C GLY A 150 -9.90 14.76 -11.44
N GLU A 151 -8.96 14.04 -12.10
CA GLU A 151 -8.98 13.88 -13.56
C GLU A 151 -10.18 13.06 -14.03
N THR A 152 -10.95 13.58 -14.94
CA THR A 152 -12.16 12.95 -15.50
C THR A 152 -12.03 12.56 -16.98
N ASP A 153 -10.92 12.91 -17.61
CA ASP A 153 -10.62 12.49 -18.99
C ASP A 153 -10.25 11.00 -19.02
N THR A 154 -11.16 10.19 -19.53
CA THR A 154 -11.04 8.73 -19.54
C THR A 154 -10.02 8.19 -20.56
N THR A 155 -9.34 9.05 -21.29
CA THR A 155 -8.26 8.70 -22.23
C THR A 155 -6.88 8.78 -21.60
N LYS A 156 -6.78 9.36 -20.40
CA LYS A 156 -5.51 9.63 -19.73
C LYS A 156 -5.10 8.56 -18.71
N GLU A 157 -3.79 8.46 -18.54
CA GLU A 157 -3.16 7.82 -17.39
C GLU A 157 -2.46 8.92 -16.57
N VAL A 158 -2.72 8.98 -15.25
CA VAL A 158 -2.16 10.01 -14.37
C VAL A 158 -1.61 9.34 -13.12
N GLU A 159 -0.33 9.58 -12.82
CA GLU A 159 0.31 9.14 -11.60
C GLU A 159 0.39 10.29 -10.59
N TYR A 160 -0.16 10.07 -9.40
CA TYR A 160 -0.18 11.04 -8.31
C TYR A 160 0.83 10.74 -7.21
N THR A 161 1.60 9.66 -7.33
CA THR A 161 2.53 9.21 -6.29
C THR A 161 3.62 10.24 -6.03
N ASN A 162 3.74 10.68 -4.78
CA ASN A 162 4.83 11.54 -4.34
C ASN A 162 6.05 10.69 -3.97
N TRP A 163 6.98 10.55 -4.92
CA TRP A 163 8.16 9.70 -4.78
C TRP A 163 9.12 10.15 -3.67
N LYS A 164 9.16 11.45 -3.34
CA LYS A 164 9.94 11.96 -2.20
C LYS A 164 9.43 11.39 -0.87
N LYS A 165 8.10 11.30 -0.72
CA LYS A 165 7.49 10.66 0.47
C LYS A 165 7.76 9.16 0.52
N VAL A 166 7.77 8.50 -0.64
CA VAL A 166 8.14 7.08 -0.72
C VAL A 166 9.59 6.87 -0.30
N SER A 167 10.54 7.69 -0.78
CA SER A 167 11.95 7.66 -0.35
C SER A 167 12.11 7.88 1.15
N LEU A 168 11.42 8.88 1.72
CA LEU A 168 11.46 9.13 3.17
C LEU A 168 10.91 7.94 3.98
N PHE A 169 9.87 7.31 3.50
CA PHE A 169 9.32 6.09 4.12
C PHE A 169 10.31 4.93 4.01
N ALA A 170 10.96 4.73 2.86
CA ALA A 170 11.98 3.70 2.67
C ALA A 170 13.13 3.84 3.67
N LYS A 171 13.62 5.07 3.91
CA LYS A 171 14.65 5.35 4.92
C LYS A 171 14.18 4.97 6.33
N LYS A 172 12.98 5.40 6.73
CA LYS A 172 12.40 5.03 8.04
C LYS A 172 12.23 3.52 8.18
N PHE A 173 11.81 2.85 7.11
CA PHE A 173 11.69 1.39 7.09
C PHE A 173 13.05 0.70 7.24
N ALA A 174 14.10 1.23 6.61
CA ALA A 174 15.47 0.73 6.77
C ALA A 174 16.03 0.90 8.18
N GLU A 175 15.51 1.85 8.96
CA GLU A 175 15.93 2.15 10.33
C GLU A 175 15.17 1.36 11.40
N LEU A 176 14.03 0.71 11.07
CA LEU A 176 13.32 -0.18 11.99
C LEU A 176 14.26 -1.30 12.49
#